data_c49607c0e40857cdad73719463a8fa15
#
_entry.id   c49607c0e40857cdad73719463a8fa15
#
_cell.length_a   1.000
_cell.length_b   1.000
_cell.length_c   1.000
_cell.angle_alpha   90.00
_cell.angle_beta   90.00
_cell.angle_gamma   90.00
#
_symmetry.space_group_name_H-M   'P 1'
#
loop_
_entity.id
_entity.type
_entity.pdbx_description
1 polymer ?
#
loop_
_entity_poly.entity_id
_entity_poly.type
_entity_poly.pdbx_seq_one_letter_code
_entity_poly.pdbx_strand_id
1 'polypeptide(L)'
;PTRRSSDLPLWEVVHLPEASDPDWTEYDVFEWNVYGSIQNMAENGVDVAHFKYIHGTANVPLGELRWGEWGRGADVFAKMGTPWGEVDGSICYDTMGPGQSWTRFGGISETLLVACITPVELDHVHVRFCFTQPKSQANGERAGVAKAIIRDICKQFDQDKVVWDRMKYEPNALICEGDGPIAQFRKFYARYYVSEGGDNNVTPLKAAG
;
A
#
# COMPACT_ATOMS: atom_id res chain seq x y z
N PRO A 1 -11.73 3.82 29.88
CA PRO A 1 -10.30 4.17 29.77
C PRO A 1 -10.17 5.69 29.70
N THR A 2 -9.50 6.26 30.71
CA THR A 2 -9.18 7.68 30.71
C THR A 2 -8.10 7.92 29.65
N ARG A 3 -8.41 8.71 28.61
CA ARG A 3 -7.41 9.18 27.66
C ARG A 3 -6.29 9.92 28.42
N ARG A 4 -5.06 9.49 28.23
CA ARG A 4 -3.89 10.22 28.75
C ARG A 4 -3.71 11.49 27.93
N SER A 5 -3.14 12.54 28.51
CA SER A 5 -2.83 13.80 27.80
C SER A 5 -1.81 13.63 26.67
N SER A 6 -1.22 12.45 26.53
CA SER A 6 -0.35 12.02 25.43
C SER A 6 -1.09 11.37 24.26
N ASP A 7 -2.44 11.36 24.27
CA ASP A 7 -3.26 10.68 23.26
C ASP A 7 -3.49 11.52 21.99
N LEU A 8 -2.63 12.48 21.72
CA LEU A 8 -2.59 13.14 20.42
C LEU A 8 -2.04 12.17 19.39
N PRO A 9 -2.62 12.15 18.18
CA PRO A 9 -2.09 11.35 17.09
C PRO A 9 -0.63 11.72 16.82
N LEU A 10 0.20 10.72 16.51
CA LEU A 10 1.62 10.91 16.20
C LEU A 10 1.83 11.60 14.85
N TRP A 11 0.81 11.63 14.02
CA TRP A 11 0.79 12.31 12.72
C TRP A 11 -0.58 12.87 12.42
N GLU A 12 -0.65 13.85 11.55
CA GLU A 12 -1.90 14.41 11.07
C GLU A 12 -2.47 13.54 9.93
N VAL A 13 -3.81 13.53 9.83
CA VAL A 13 -4.47 12.91 8.67
C VAL A 13 -4.13 13.68 7.41
N VAL A 14 -3.64 12.99 6.40
CA VAL A 14 -3.24 13.61 5.15
C VAL A 14 -4.47 14.12 4.39
N HIS A 15 -4.42 15.37 3.99
CA HIS A 15 -5.42 15.94 3.09
C HIS A 15 -5.08 15.56 1.64
N LEU A 16 -6.02 14.90 0.99
CA LEU A 16 -5.92 14.52 -0.44
C LEU A 16 -6.81 15.50 -1.23
N PRO A 17 -6.23 16.37 -2.08
CA PRO A 17 -7.00 17.37 -2.82
C PRO A 17 -8.14 16.76 -3.63
N GLU A 18 -7.89 15.59 -4.23
CA GLU A 18 -8.85 14.84 -5.05
C GLU A 18 -10.15 14.50 -4.31
N ALA A 19 -10.07 14.34 -2.97
CA ALA A 19 -11.23 14.00 -2.13
C ALA A 19 -12.28 15.12 -2.04
N SER A 20 -11.88 16.35 -2.30
CA SER A 20 -12.75 17.54 -2.26
C SER A 20 -12.89 18.23 -3.61
N ASP A 21 -12.24 17.73 -4.65
CA ASP A 21 -12.27 18.29 -5.98
C ASP A 21 -13.58 17.91 -6.70
N PRO A 22 -14.42 18.87 -7.12
CA PRO A 22 -15.67 18.60 -7.82
C PRO A 22 -15.48 17.92 -9.19
N ASP A 23 -14.29 17.95 -9.76
CA ASP A 23 -13.96 17.30 -11.03
C ASP A 23 -13.56 15.84 -10.89
N TRP A 24 -13.46 15.33 -9.66
CA TRP A 24 -13.23 13.92 -9.34
C TRP A 24 -14.54 13.20 -8.99
N THR A 25 -14.58 11.87 -9.21
CA THR A 25 -15.77 11.06 -8.93
C THR A 25 -15.96 10.88 -7.41
N GLU A 26 -17.17 10.50 -7.01
CA GLU A 26 -17.37 9.84 -5.70
C GLU A 26 -16.51 8.59 -5.63
N TYR A 27 -16.24 8.14 -4.41
CA TYR A 27 -15.42 6.95 -4.20
C TYR A 27 -16.14 5.66 -4.59
N ASP A 28 -15.51 4.86 -5.45
CA ASP A 28 -15.83 3.44 -5.62
C ASP A 28 -15.13 2.65 -4.51
N VAL A 29 -15.90 1.97 -3.66
CA VAL A 29 -15.39 1.29 -2.46
C VAL A 29 -15.42 -0.22 -2.63
N PHE A 30 -14.28 -0.86 -2.30
CA PHE A 30 -14.11 -2.31 -2.29
C PHE A 30 -13.55 -2.74 -0.94
N GLU A 31 -13.99 -3.91 -0.45
CA GLU A 31 -13.64 -4.38 0.90
C GLU A 31 -13.27 -5.86 0.89
N TRP A 32 -12.29 -6.20 1.73
CA TRP A 32 -11.84 -7.58 1.93
C TRP A 32 -11.58 -7.84 3.40
N ASN A 33 -11.74 -9.10 3.79
CA ASN A 33 -11.17 -9.67 5.00
C ASN A 33 -9.95 -10.50 4.61
N VAL A 34 -8.82 -10.27 5.26
CA VAL A 34 -7.55 -10.94 5.00
C VAL A 34 -7.05 -11.57 6.28
N TYR A 35 -6.69 -12.85 6.22
CA TYR A 35 -6.07 -13.57 7.33
C TYR A 35 -4.56 -13.38 7.26
N GLY A 36 -4.08 -12.38 7.98
CA GLY A 36 -2.68 -12.00 8.03
C GLY A 36 -2.48 -10.77 8.90
N SER A 37 -1.25 -10.53 9.31
CA SER A 37 -0.93 -9.34 10.09
C SER A 37 -0.88 -8.09 9.20
N ILE A 38 -1.19 -6.94 9.78
CA ILE A 38 -1.05 -5.65 9.08
C ILE A 38 0.39 -5.41 8.59
N GLN A 39 1.40 -5.92 9.32
CA GLN A 39 2.79 -5.81 8.92
C GLN A 39 3.08 -6.62 7.65
N ASN A 40 2.60 -7.87 7.56
CA ASN A 40 2.79 -8.70 6.36
C ASN A 40 2.26 -8.01 5.11
N MET A 41 1.08 -7.37 5.21
CA MET A 41 0.53 -6.61 4.10
C MET A 41 1.36 -5.37 3.77
N ALA A 42 1.84 -4.66 4.80
CA ALA A 42 2.67 -3.48 4.59
C ALA A 42 4.06 -3.81 4.00
N GLU A 43 4.62 -5.00 4.25
CA GLU A 43 5.85 -5.49 3.64
C GLU A 43 5.75 -5.60 2.11
N ASN A 44 4.55 -5.89 1.59
CA ASN A 44 4.30 -5.99 0.14
C ASN A 44 4.75 -4.75 -0.63
N GLY A 45 4.62 -3.58 -0.05
CA GLY A 45 5.03 -2.33 -0.69
C GLY A 45 6.55 -2.14 -0.82
N VAL A 46 7.38 -3.02 -0.26
CA VAL A 46 8.84 -3.03 -0.43
C VAL A 46 9.35 -4.32 -1.08
N ASP A 47 8.50 -5.34 -1.19
CA ASP A 47 8.76 -6.56 -1.95
C ASP A 47 8.47 -6.32 -3.43
N VAL A 48 9.45 -5.79 -4.14
CA VAL A 48 9.28 -5.53 -5.58
C VAL A 48 9.26 -6.80 -6.43
N ALA A 49 9.75 -7.91 -5.92
CA ALA A 49 9.81 -9.18 -6.64
C ALA A 49 8.41 -9.78 -6.87
N HIS A 50 7.46 -9.56 -5.95
CA HIS A 50 6.11 -10.09 -6.07
C HIS A 50 5.39 -9.62 -7.34
N PHE A 51 5.67 -8.41 -7.83
CA PHE A 51 5.08 -7.93 -9.09
C PHE A 51 5.35 -8.90 -10.25
N LYS A 52 6.55 -9.45 -10.32
CA LYS A 52 6.90 -10.40 -11.37
C LYS A 52 6.30 -11.79 -11.12
N TYR A 53 6.37 -12.26 -9.89
CA TYR A 53 6.02 -13.66 -9.58
C TYR A 53 4.54 -13.87 -9.24
N ILE A 54 3.88 -12.87 -8.69
CA ILE A 54 2.45 -12.93 -8.33
C ILE A 54 1.59 -12.28 -9.43
N HIS A 55 1.96 -11.07 -9.88
CA HIS A 55 1.16 -10.32 -10.86
C HIS A 55 1.61 -10.57 -12.30
N GLY A 56 2.73 -11.26 -12.54
CA GLY A 56 3.20 -11.63 -13.86
C GLY A 56 3.71 -10.45 -14.69
N THR A 57 4.20 -9.39 -14.08
CA THR A 57 4.80 -8.28 -14.81
C THR A 57 6.07 -8.74 -15.53
N ALA A 58 6.34 -8.20 -16.71
CA ALA A 58 7.50 -8.56 -17.51
C ALA A 58 8.83 -8.27 -16.79
N ASN A 59 8.87 -7.18 -16.04
CA ASN A 59 10.03 -6.72 -15.29
C ASN A 59 9.65 -6.42 -13.85
N VAL A 60 10.62 -6.52 -12.95
CA VAL A 60 10.49 -6.01 -11.58
C VAL A 60 10.50 -4.47 -11.67
N PRO A 61 9.46 -3.78 -11.17
CA PRO A 61 9.43 -2.33 -11.21
C PRO A 61 10.54 -1.77 -10.32
N LEU A 62 11.24 -0.78 -10.82
CA LEU A 62 12.27 -0.05 -10.07
C LEU A 62 11.69 1.30 -9.66
N GLY A 63 11.81 1.61 -8.39
CA GLY A 63 11.37 2.89 -7.82
C GLY A 63 12.31 3.34 -6.72
N GLU A 64 12.36 4.64 -6.51
CA GLU A 64 13.11 5.22 -5.41
C GLU A 64 12.25 5.24 -4.16
N LEU A 65 12.70 4.53 -3.10
CA LEU A 65 12.01 4.51 -1.81
C LEU A 65 12.34 5.75 -1.00
N ARG A 66 11.30 6.40 -0.49
CA ARG A 66 11.39 7.52 0.45
C ARG A 66 10.98 7.05 1.83
N TRP A 67 11.75 7.47 2.85
CA TRP A 67 11.51 7.15 4.25
C TRP A 67 11.30 8.42 5.04
N GLY A 68 10.14 8.56 5.66
CA GLY A 68 9.79 9.64 6.58
C GLY A 68 9.81 9.18 8.04
N GLU A 69 9.35 10.05 8.91
CA GLU A 69 9.25 9.72 10.34
C GLU A 69 8.14 8.69 10.62
N TRP A 70 6.93 8.91 10.07
CA TRP A 70 5.75 8.06 10.30
C TRP A 70 5.16 7.48 9.02
N GLY A 71 5.86 7.63 7.92
CA GLY A 71 5.41 7.15 6.63
C GLY A 71 6.56 6.84 5.68
N ARG A 72 6.24 6.24 4.57
CA ARG A 72 7.17 5.94 3.48
C ARG A 72 6.46 6.05 2.15
N GLY A 73 7.20 6.13 1.07
CA GLY A 73 6.63 6.15 -0.27
C GLY A 73 7.61 5.67 -1.33
N ALA A 74 7.12 5.52 -2.54
CA ALA A 74 7.96 5.31 -3.71
C ALA A 74 7.28 5.89 -4.95
N ASP A 75 8.12 6.31 -5.90
CA ASP A 75 7.71 6.69 -7.24
C ASP A 75 8.29 5.70 -8.22
N VAL A 76 7.41 4.97 -8.91
CA VAL A 76 7.75 3.97 -9.90
C VAL A 76 7.27 4.44 -11.26
N PHE A 77 8.17 4.49 -12.22
CA PHE A 77 7.86 4.84 -13.61
C PHE A 77 8.16 3.64 -14.49
N ALA A 78 7.21 3.25 -15.33
CA ALA A 78 7.34 2.10 -16.19
C ALA A 78 6.55 2.26 -17.48
N LYS A 79 6.97 1.55 -18.54
CA LYS A 79 6.15 1.37 -19.73
C LYS A 79 5.01 0.41 -19.43
N MET A 80 3.80 0.82 -19.73
CA MET A 80 2.59 0.02 -19.61
C MET A 80 2.13 -0.43 -20.99
N GLY A 81 1.95 -1.74 -21.16
CA GLY A 81 1.42 -2.30 -22.41
C GLY A 81 -0.07 -2.02 -22.56
N THR A 82 -0.48 -1.56 -23.73
CA THR A 82 -1.87 -1.43 -24.13
C THR A 82 -2.12 -2.14 -25.45
N PRO A 83 -3.38 -2.41 -25.82
CA PRO A 83 -3.69 -2.97 -27.15
C PRO A 83 -3.21 -2.12 -28.34
N TRP A 84 -2.89 -0.85 -28.08
CA TRP A 84 -2.43 0.12 -29.10
C TRP A 84 -0.94 0.46 -29.03
N GLY A 85 -0.18 -0.23 -28.15
CA GLY A 85 1.23 -0.01 -27.92
C GLY A 85 1.57 0.30 -26.47
N GLU A 86 2.80 0.73 -26.22
CA GLU A 86 3.25 1.11 -24.89
C GLU A 86 2.99 2.57 -24.60
N VAL A 87 2.59 2.86 -23.36
CA VAL A 87 2.46 4.22 -22.81
C VAL A 87 3.31 4.37 -21.56
N ASP A 88 3.75 5.58 -21.28
CA ASP A 88 4.41 5.89 -20.02
C ASP A 88 3.38 5.82 -18.88
N GLY A 89 3.69 5.10 -17.84
CA GLY A 89 2.87 4.97 -16.65
C GLY A 89 3.63 5.26 -15.38
N SER A 90 2.90 5.57 -14.33
CA SER A 90 3.46 5.81 -13.00
C SER A 90 2.60 5.17 -11.92
N ILE A 91 3.27 4.72 -10.86
CA ILE A 91 2.67 4.28 -9.61
C ILE A 91 3.41 5.02 -8.50
N CYS A 92 2.79 6.07 -7.96
CA CYS A 92 3.37 6.89 -6.91
C CYS A 92 2.56 6.64 -5.64
N TYR A 93 3.18 6.03 -4.62
CA TYR A 93 2.49 5.77 -3.38
C TYR A 93 3.18 6.39 -2.18
N ASP A 94 2.37 6.75 -1.19
CA ASP A 94 2.81 7.13 0.13
C ASP A 94 1.96 6.43 1.19
N THR A 95 2.56 6.21 2.36
CA THR A 95 1.90 5.65 3.53
C THR A 95 2.01 6.61 4.70
N MET A 96 1.06 6.54 5.62
CA MET A 96 1.15 7.22 6.90
C MET A 96 0.64 6.29 8.00
N GLY A 97 1.49 6.03 8.98
CA GLY A 97 1.20 5.00 9.97
C GLY A 97 1.22 3.59 9.37
N PRO A 98 0.79 2.59 10.15
CA PRO A 98 0.87 1.19 9.75
C PRO A 98 -0.21 0.75 8.75
N GLY A 99 -1.34 1.45 8.65
CA GLY A 99 -2.52 0.95 7.95
C GLY A 99 -3.16 1.90 6.95
N GLN A 100 -2.55 3.05 6.65
CA GLN A 100 -3.08 3.98 5.66
C GLN A 100 -2.08 4.23 4.55
N SER A 101 -2.56 4.19 3.31
CA SER A 101 -1.77 4.56 2.14
C SER A 101 -2.65 5.21 1.08
N TRP A 102 -2.02 5.97 0.19
CA TRP A 102 -2.63 6.48 -1.03
C TRP A 102 -1.67 6.28 -2.20
N THR A 103 -2.24 5.82 -3.29
CA THR A 103 -1.49 5.51 -4.51
C THR A 103 -2.10 6.24 -5.69
N ARG A 104 -1.28 7.00 -6.40
CA ARG A 104 -1.67 7.63 -7.66
C ARG A 104 -1.12 6.82 -8.81
N PHE A 105 -2.02 6.32 -9.63
CA PHE A 105 -1.71 5.67 -10.89
C PHE A 105 -1.86 6.71 -12.00
N GLY A 106 -0.84 6.83 -12.86
CA GLY A 106 -0.84 7.71 -14.01
C GLY A 106 -0.54 6.95 -15.30
N GLY A 107 -0.81 7.57 -16.43
CA GLY A 107 -0.56 7.04 -17.76
C GLY A 107 -1.83 6.79 -18.55
N ILE A 108 -2.40 5.59 -18.52
CA ILE A 108 -3.59 5.23 -19.30
C ILE A 108 -4.82 5.98 -18.79
N SER A 109 -5.00 6.04 -17.48
CA SER A 109 -6.04 6.81 -16.79
C SER A 109 -5.53 7.18 -15.41
N GLU A 110 -5.77 8.41 -15.01
CA GLU A 110 -5.46 8.85 -13.65
C GLU A 110 -6.41 8.18 -12.66
N THR A 111 -5.84 7.62 -11.61
CA THR A 111 -6.61 6.95 -10.55
C THR A 111 -5.94 7.19 -9.22
N LEU A 112 -6.69 7.68 -8.24
CA LEU A 112 -6.28 7.70 -6.84
C LEU A 112 -6.92 6.52 -6.14
N LEU A 113 -6.10 5.72 -5.47
CA LEU A 113 -6.49 4.71 -4.51
C LEU A 113 -6.13 5.19 -3.09
N VAL A 114 -7.09 5.27 -2.21
CA VAL A 114 -6.88 5.38 -0.77
C VAL A 114 -7.14 4.01 -0.16
N ALA A 115 -6.10 3.41 0.43
CA ALA A 115 -6.19 2.10 1.07
C ALA A 115 -6.11 2.26 2.58
N CYS A 116 -7.08 1.65 3.28
CA CYS A 116 -7.14 1.60 4.72
C CYS A 116 -7.15 0.14 5.17
N ILE A 117 -6.18 -0.23 6.01
CA ILE A 117 -6.04 -1.56 6.59
C ILE A 117 -6.28 -1.43 8.08
N THR A 118 -7.33 -2.07 8.56
CA THR A 118 -7.75 -2.00 9.97
C THR A 118 -7.57 -3.37 10.63
N PRO A 119 -6.73 -3.49 11.67
CA PRO A 119 -6.63 -4.71 12.45
C PRO A 119 -7.97 -5.01 13.12
N VAL A 120 -8.48 -6.22 12.92
CA VAL A 120 -9.69 -6.74 13.59
C VAL A 120 -9.28 -7.66 14.74
N GLU A 121 -8.31 -8.52 14.46
CA GLU A 121 -7.67 -9.42 15.42
C GLU A 121 -6.16 -9.46 15.13
N LEU A 122 -5.40 -10.25 15.89
CA LEU A 122 -3.93 -10.33 15.75
C LEU A 122 -3.49 -10.69 14.32
N ASP A 123 -4.16 -11.67 13.71
CA ASP A 123 -3.87 -12.19 12.38
C ASP A 123 -5.09 -12.04 11.44
N HIS A 124 -5.87 -10.99 11.64
CA HIS A 124 -7.02 -10.71 10.79
C HIS A 124 -7.19 -9.21 10.62
N VAL A 125 -7.26 -8.77 9.39
CA VAL A 125 -7.44 -7.37 9.02
C VAL A 125 -8.62 -7.19 8.07
N HIS A 126 -9.30 -6.06 8.23
CA HIS A 126 -10.26 -5.56 7.26
C HIS A 126 -9.58 -4.54 6.36
N VAL A 127 -9.69 -4.71 5.06
CA VAL A 127 -9.12 -3.83 4.04
C VAL A 127 -10.22 -3.11 3.31
N ARG A 128 -10.06 -1.80 3.17
CA ARG A 128 -10.94 -0.96 2.36
C ARG A 128 -10.11 -0.19 1.35
N PHE A 129 -10.45 -0.37 0.07
CA PHE A 129 -9.96 0.43 -1.04
C PHE A 129 -11.03 1.41 -1.47
N CYS A 130 -10.66 2.69 -1.55
CA CYS A 130 -11.51 3.76 -2.02
C CYS A 130 -10.84 4.37 -3.28
N PHE A 131 -11.47 4.18 -4.44
CA PHE A 131 -10.96 4.68 -5.70
C PHE A 131 -11.71 5.95 -6.12
N THR A 132 -10.98 6.92 -6.65
CA THR A 132 -11.57 8.07 -7.34
C THR A 132 -10.76 8.39 -8.61
N GLN A 133 -11.41 8.94 -9.60
CA GLN A 133 -10.85 9.24 -10.92
C GLN A 133 -11.40 10.57 -11.44
N PRO A 134 -10.69 11.29 -12.33
CA PRO A 134 -11.25 12.46 -12.98
C PRO A 134 -12.56 12.13 -13.71
N LYS A 135 -13.61 12.93 -13.49
CA LYS A 135 -14.92 12.75 -14.13
C LYS A 135 -14.84 12.75 -15.66
N SER A 136 -13.92 13.52 -16.21
CA SER A 136 -13.65 13.56 -17.65
C SER A 136 -13.19 12.22 -18.22
N GLN A 137 -12.53 11.40 -17.41
CA GLN A 137 -12.06 10.06 -17.80
C GLN A 137 -13.06 8.97 -17.42
N ALA A 138 -13.69 9.09 -16.25
CA ALA A 138 -14.63 8.10 -15.72
C ALA A 138 -16.00 8.09 -16.44
N ASN A 139 -16.43 9.22 -17.01
CA ASN A 139 -17.74 9.38 -17.64
C ASN A 139 -17.68 9.60 -19.16
N GLY A 140 -16.49 9.74 -19.75
CA GLY A 140 -16.28 9.99 -21.17
C GLY A 140 -16.09 8.71 -21.99
N GLU A 141 -15.56 8.86 -23.19
CA GLU A 141 -15.23 7.77 -24.12
C GLU A 141 -14.26 6.74 -23.49
N ARG A 142 -13.46 7.15 -22.50
CA ARG A 142 -12.51 6.32 -21.76
C ARG A 142 -13.08 5.65 -20.51
N ALA A 143 -14.38 5.80 -20.21
CA ALA A 143 -15.00 5.23 -19.00
C ALA A 143 -14.76 3.73 -18.84
N GLY A 144 -14.75 2.97 -19.93
CA GLY A 144 -14.42 1.55 -19.91
C GLY A 144 -12.98 1.26 -19.47
N VAL A 145 -12.04 2.09 -19.89
CA VAL A 145 -10.61 1.99 -19.52
C VAL A 145 -10.41 2.36 -18.05
N ALA A 146 -11.00 3.45 -17.61
CA ALA A 146 -10.93 3.90 -16.22
C ALA A 146 -11.42 2.80 -15.25
N LYS A 147 -12.58 2.21 -15.54
CA LYS A 147 -13.12 1.06 -14.77
C LYS A 147 -12.26 -0.20 -14.88
N ALA A 148 -11.59 -0.43 -16.02
CA ALA A 148 -10.73 -1.58 -16.19
C ALA A 148 -9.49 -1.51 -15.28
N ILE A 149 -8.93 -0.33 -15.08
CA ILE A 149 -7.80 -0.11 -14.16
C ILE A 149 -8.19 -0.45 -12.73
N ILE A 150 -9.33 0.05 -12.23
CA ILE A 150 -9.81 -0.28 -10.89
C ILE A 150 -9.98 -1.81 -10.74
N ARG A 151 -10.61 -2.46 -11.72
CA ARG A 151 -10.79 -3.93 -11.68
C ARG A 151 -9.47 -4.68 -11.71
N ASP A 152 -8.48 -4.21 -12.45
CA ASP A 152 -7.16 -4.85 -12.50
C ASP A 152 -6.43 -4.72 -11.17
N ILE A 153 -6.48 -3.55 -10.51
CA ILE A 153 -5.91 -3.35 -9.18
C ILE A 153 -6.59 -4.26 -8.15
N CYS A 154 -7.92 -4.35 -8.16
CA CYS A 154 -8.65 -5.26 -7.27
C CYS A 154 -8.28 -6.73 -7.54
N LYS A 155 -8.12 -7.12 -8.81
CA LYS A 155 -7.67 -8.47 -9.18
C LYS A 155 -6.26 -8.77 -8.67
N GLN A 156 -5.33 -7.82 -8.76
CA GLN A 156 -3.99 -7.97 -8.20
C GLN A 156 -4.05 -8.14 -6.67
N PHE A 157 -4.89 -7.37 -5.99
CA PHE A 157 -5.12 -7.55 -4.56
C PHE A 157 -5.66 -8.96 -4.23
N ASP A 158 -6.59 -9.49 -5.01
CA ASP A 158 -7.10 -10.84 -4.83
C ASP A 158 -6.01 -11.91 -5.00
N GLN A 159 -5.03 -11.68 -5.89
CA GLN A 159 -3.86 -12.55 -6.05
C GLN A 159 -2.97 -12.52 -4.81
N ASP A 160 -2.67 -11.33 -4.29
CA ASP A 160 -1.89 -11.16 -3.07
C ASP A 160 -2.60 -11.76 -1.85
N LYS A 161 -3.91 -11.59 -1.74
CA LYS A 161 -4.74 -12.15 -0.67
C LYS A 161 -4.55 -13.67 -0.52
N VAL A 162 -4.45 -14.39 -1.62
CA VAL A 162 -4.21 -15.85 -1.61
C VAL A 162 -2.90 -16.20 -0.90
N VAL A 163 -1.90 -15.33 -1.02
CA VAL A 163 -0.61 -15.49 -0.35
C VAL A 163 -0.74 -15.11 1.13
N TRP A 164 -1.27 -13.93 1.43
CA TRP A 164 -1.41 -13.43 2.81
C TRP A 164 -2.25 -14.36 3.69
N ASP A 165 -3.35 -14.89 3.18
CA ASP A 165 -4.23 -15.81 3.92
C ASP A 165 -3.52 -17.11 4.35
N ARG A 166 -2.32 -17.38 3.83
CA ARG A 166 -1.50 -18.57 4.12
C ARG A 166 -0.13 -18.24 4.69
N MET A 167 0.24 -16.97 4.68
CA MET A 167 1.55 -16.51 5.12
C MET A 167 1.62 -16.48 6.64
N LYS A 168 2.74 -16.95 7.20
CA LYS A 168 3.08 -16.78 8.60
C LYS A 168 4.20 -15.76 8.70
N TYR A 169 4.10 -14.89 9.69
CA TYR A 169 5.19 -13.98 9.99
C TYR A 169 6.40 -14.75 10.52
N GLU A 170 7.53 -14.63 9.86
CA GLU A 170 8.80 -15.22 10.27
C GLU A 170 9.76 -14.08 10.69
N PRO A 171 10.03 -13.90 11.99
CA PRO A 171 10.86 -12.79 12.47
C PRO A 171 12.32 -12.91 12.00
N ASN A 172 12.81 -14.13 11.79
CA ASN A 172 14.18 -14.42 11.32
C ASN A 172 14.17 -14.91 9.87
N ALA A 173 13.37 -14.28 9.02
CA ALA A 173 13.27 -14.66 7.62
C ALA A 173 14.64 -14.66 6.94
N LEU A 174 14.88 -15.68 6.12
CA LEU A 174 16.03 -15.72 5.25
C LEU A 174 15.79 -14.78 4.07
N ILE A 175 16.48 -13.64 4.08
CA ILE A 175 16.34 -12.59 3.05
C ILE A 175 17.46 -12.73 2.04
N CYS A 176 17.15 -12.70 0.75
CA CYS A 176 18.11 -12.71 -0.33
C CYS A 176 18.14 -11.37 -1.08
N GLU A 177 19.11 -11.19 -1.97
CA GLU A 177 19.33 -9.94 -2.70
C GLU A 177 18.10 -9.50 -3.53
N GLY A 178 17.26 -10.46 -3.98
CA GLY A 178 16.07 -10.18 -4.78
C GLY A 178 14.84 -9.73 -3.99
N ASP A 179 14.85 -9.84 -2.66
CA ASP A 179 13.67 -9.56 -1.81
C ASP A 179 13.43 -8.08 -1.54
N GLY A 180 14.28 -7.20 -2.05
CA GLY A 180 14.20 -5.77 -1.78
C GLY A 180 14.61 -5.41 -0.32
N PRO A 181 14.30 -4.20 0.17
CA PRO A 181 14.78 -3.71 1.46
C PRO A 181 13.91 -4.17 2.63
N ILE A 182 13.54 -5.44 2.70
CA ILE A 182 12.68 -6.02 3.77
C ILE A 182 13.26 -5.77 5.17
N ALA A 183 14.58 -5.98 5.35
CA ALA A 183 15.24 -5.75 6.64
C ALA A 183 15.15 -4.27 7.07
N GLN A 184 15.33 -3.34 6.14
CA GLN A 184 15.18 -1.91 6.40
C GLN A 184 13.73 -1.57 6.73
N PHE A 185 12.78 -2.15 6.01
CA PHE A 185 11.35 -1.98 6.28
C PHE A 185 10.97 -2.47 7.68
N ARG A 186 11.38 -3.65 8.08
CA ARG A 186 11.10 -4.21 9.41
C ARG A 186 11.67 -3.33 10.53
N LYS A 187 12.88 -2.81 10.35
CA LYS A 187 13.47 -1.84 11.27
C LYS A 187 12.67 -0.54 11.33
N PHE A 188 12.19 -0.06 10.20
CA PHE A 188 11.30 1.11 10.12
C PHE A 188 9.95 0.82 10.79
N TYR A 189 9.33 -0.31 10.51
CA TYR A 189 8.00 -0.68 10.98
C TYR A 189 7.96 -0.93 12.50
N ALA A 190 9.09 -1.33 13.10
CA ALA A 190 9.20 -1.57 14.55
C ALA A 190 8.75 -0.37 15.41
N ARG A 191 8.77 0.85 14.87
CA ARG A 191 8.30 2.08 15.57
C ARG A 191 6.81 2.09 15.89
N TYR A 192 6.02 1.25 15.20
CA TYR A 192 4.58 1.17 15.43
C TYR A 192 4.19 0.18 16.54
N TYR A 193 5.13 -0.65 16.99
CA TYR A 193 4.88 -1.54 18.11
C TYR A 193 5.07 -0.81 19.43
N VAL A 194 4.18 -1.11 20.37
CA VAL A 194 4.29 -0.64 21.76
C VAL A 194 4.95 -1.74 22.62
N SER A 195 5.84 -1.36 23.52
CA SER A 195 6.38 -2.30 24.52
C SER A 195 5.30 -2.63 25.56
N GLU A 196 5.31 -3.84 26.10
CA GLU A 196 4.36 -4.30 27.13
C GLU A 196 4.36 -3.42 28.41
N GLY A 197 5.31 -2.50 28.57
CA GLY A 197 5.41 -1.58 29.71
C GLY A 197 4.81 -0.17 29.49
N GLY A 198 4.24 0.12 28.32
CA GLY A 198 3.60 1.42 28.06
C GLY A 198 4.55 2.60 27.89
N ASP A 199 5.86 2.39 27.88
CA ASP A 199 6.85 3.39 27.47
C ASP A 199 7.04 3.30 25.95
N ASN A 200 6.86 4.43 25.27
CA ASN A 200 7.03 4.57 23.80
C ASN A 200 8.50 4.42 23.34
N ASN A 201 9.34 3.78 24.13
CA ASN A 201 10.67 3.38 23.70
C ASN A 201 10.57 2.05 22.95
N VAL A 202 10.26 2.14 21.67
CA VAL A 202 10.38 1.02 20.75
C VAL A 202 11.83 0.54 20.76
N THR A 203 12.08 -0.55 21.44
CA THR A 203 13.39 -1.21 21.37
C THR A 203 13.51 -1.85 19.99
N PRO A 204 14.42 -1.39 19.11
CA PRO A 204 14.59 -2.01 17.81
C PRO A 204 14.89 -3.51 18.02
N LEU A 205 14.19 -4.38 17.31
CA LEU A 205 14.56 -5.78 17.21
C LEU A 205 16.05 -5.84 16.87
N LYS A 206 16.85 -6.47 17.75
CA LYS A 206 18.27 -6.67 17.51
C LYS A 206 18.40 -7.39 16.17
N ALA A 207 19.06 -6.76 15.21
CA ALA A 207 19.53 -7.48 14.05
C ALA A 207 20.37 -8.65 14.54
N ALA A 208 19.99 -9.88 14.20
CA ALA A 208 20.84 -11.03 14.37
C ALA A 208 22.10 -10.77 13.55
N GLY A 209 23.27 -10.78 14.23
CA GLY A 209 24.58 -10.59 13.63
C GLY A 209 24.99 -11.75 12.75
#